data_f2170d1d957195be48d1446877a2fe7e
#
_entry.id   f2170d1d957195be48d1446877a2fe7e
#
_cell.length_a   1.000
_cell.length_b   1.000
_cell.length_c   1.000
_cell.angle_alpha   90.00
_cell.angle_beta   90.00
_cell.angle_gamma   90.00
#
_symmetry.space_group_name_H-M   'P 1'
#
loop_
_entity.id
_entity.type
_entity.pdbx_description
1 polymer ?
#
loop_
_entity_poly.entity_id
_entity_poly.type
_entity_poly.pdbx_seq_one_letter_code
_entity_poly.pdbx_strand_id
1 'polypeptide(L)'
;MKRLFLTVTAAALLMAGSAAAQTVIVVRHAEKVADGSANPDLTEAGQARALTLSQVLADAGVTRVLSTPLNRTRETGRPTAEAAGVTVTELSGGAVAPFVEAVRAGSPEDVFLIVGHSNTVDKIAQALGDAHPETLTDCDYDRLVILRLDGDQARVVRGRYGVATTPCPSPAG
;
A
#
# COMPACT_ATOMS: atom_id res chain seq x y z
N MET A 1 -55.32 47.56 4.97
CA MET A 1 -54.69 46.36 5.55
C MET A 1 -53.76 45.75 4.51
N LYS A 2 -52.43 46.03 4.63
CA LYS A 2 -51.41 45.52 3.71
C LYS A 2 -50.86 44.23 4.32
N ARG A 3 -51.04 43.07 3.66
CA ARG A 3 -50.50 41.79 4.06
C ARG A 3 -49.09 41.71 3.53
N LEU A 4 -48.12 41.66 4.45
CA LEU A 4 -46.68 41.42 4.20
C LEU A 4 -46.46 39.90 4.06
N PHE A 5 -46.15 39.44 2.86
CA PHE A 5 -45.71 38.04 2.62
C PHE A 5 -44.21 37.94 2.91
N LEU A 6 -43.90 37.24 3.99
CA LEU A 6 -42.49 36.90 4.35
C LEU A 6 -42.11 35.64 3.60
N THR A 7 -41.30 35.74 2.53
CA THR A 7 -40.72 34.61 1.82
C THR A 7 -39.51 34.13 2.58
N VAL A 8 -39.63 32.97 3.23
CA VAL A 8 -38.50 32.25 3.84
C VAL A 8 -37.75 31.47 2.74
N THR A 9 -36.62 31.98 2.34
CA THR A 9 -35.72 31.27 1.43
C THR A 9 -34.90 30.25 2.23
N ALA A 10 -35.22 28.97 2.13
CA ALA A 10 -34.44 27.89 2.72
C ALA A 10 -33.17 27.71 1.90
N ALA A 11 -32.04 28.15 2.45
CA ALA A 11 -30.73 27.86 1.90
C ALA A 11 -30.38 26.39 2.24
N ALA A 12 -30.49 25.51 1.25
CA ALA A 12 -29.95 24.14 1.36
C ALA A 12 -28.41 24.19 1.36
N LEU A 13 -27.79 24.02 2.52
CA LEU A 13 -26.36 23.77 2.62
C LEU A 13 -26.09 22.38 1.99
N LEU A 14 -25.58 22.37 0.78
CA LEU A 14 -24.94 21.17 0.20
C LEU A 14 -23.70 20.88 1.01
N MET A 15 -23.81 19.95 1.96
CA MET A 15 -22.66 19.30 2.57
C MET A 15 -21.97 18.50 1.47
N ALA A 16 -20.93 19.08 0.86
CA ALA A 16 -19.99 18.32 0.04
C ALA A 16 -19.25 17.36 0.98
N GLY A 17 -19.83 16.18 1.22
CA GLY A 17 -19.13 15.09 1.88
C GLY A 17 -17.88 14.82 1.07
N SER A 18 -16.69 14.91 1.69
CA SER A 18 -15.46 14.36 1.09
C SER A 18 -15.77 12.91 0.73
N ALA A 19 -15.80 12.60 -0.57
CA ALA A 19 -15.86 11.21 -0.99
C ALA A 19 -14.66 10.51 -0.37
N ALA A 20 -14.92 9.59 0.54
CA ALA A 20 -13.87 8.76 1.10
C ALA A 20 -13.24 7.99 -0.06
N ALA A 21 -11.93 8.01 -0.16
CA ALA A 21 -11.18 7.37 -1.23
C ALA A 21 -10.20 6.40 -0.60
N GLN A 22 -10.27 5.13 -1.01
CA GLN A 22 -9.34 4.11 -0.53
C GLN A 22 -7.88 4.56 -0.71
N THR A 23 -7.07 4.24 0.29
CA THR A 23 -5.62 4.44 0.19
C THR A 23 -4.95 3.08 0.14
N VAL A 24 -4.07 2.89 -0.84
CA VAL A 24 -3.32 1.64 -1.00
C VAL A 24 -1.83 1.97 -0.98
N ILE A 25 -1.14 1.37 -0.02
CA ILE A 25 0.30 1.50 0.15
C ILE A 25 0.91 0.19 -0.34
N VAL A 26 1.79 0.26 -1.34
CA VAL A 26 2.43 -0.93 -1.92
C VAL A 26 3.92 -0.85 -1.70
N VAL A 27 4.48 -1.90 -1.13
CA VAL A 27 5.92 -2.05 -0.91
C VAL A 27 6.39 -3.43 -1.35
N ARG A 28 7.66 -3.54 -1.67
CA ARG A 28 8.33 -4.83 -1.78
C ARG A 28 8.66 -5.37 -0.38
N HIS A 29 8.72 -6.71 -0.22
CA HIS A 29 9.28 -7.33 0.98
C HIS A 29 10.69 -6.77 1.28
N ALA A 30 11.06 -6.71 2.55
CA ALA A 30 12.37 -6.27 3.00
C ALA A 30 13.49 -7.31 2.68
N GLU A 31 14.72 -7.00 3.03
CA GLU A 31 15.90 -7.81 2.75
C GLU A 31 15.74 -9.24 3.32
N LYS A 32 15.89 -10.24 2.46
CA LYS A 32 15.77 -11.66 2.81
C LYS A 32 17.13 -12.34 2.90
N VAL A 33 17.22 -13.40 3.68
CA VAL A 33 18.40 -14.25 3.74
C VAL A 33 18.67 -14.89 2.37
N ALA A 34 19.93 -14.94 1.98
CA ALA A 34 20.40 -15.55 0.73
C ALA A 34 21.02 -16.94 1.00
N ASP A 35 20.20 -17.86 1.54
CA ASP A 35 20.61 -19.21 1.93
C ASP A 35 20.23 -20.30 0.91
N GLY A 36 19.67 -19.88 -0.25
CA GLY A 36 19.16 -20.81 -1.26
C GLY A 36 17.78 -21.40 -0.95
N SER A 37 17.18 -21.07 0.20
CA SER A 37 15.83 -21.50 0.56
C SER A 37 14.79 -20.95 -0.41
N ALA A 38 13.76 -21.74 -0.70
CA ALA A 38 12.62 -21.29 -1.48
C ALA A 38 11.77 -20.26 -0.71
N ASN A 39 11.80 -20.31 0.63
CA ASN A 39 11.03 -19.43 1.51
C ASN A 39 11.89 -18.84 2.64
N PRO A 40 12.90 -17.99 2.31
CA PRO A 40 13.79 -17.42 3.30
C PRO A 40 13.10 -16.40 4.19
N ASP A 41 13.58 -16.31 5.42
CA ASP A 41 13.22 -15.30 6.39
C ASP A 41 13.88 -13.94 6.05
N LEU A 42 13.51 -12.88 6.77
CA LEU A 42 14.18 -11.60 6.68
C LEU A 42 15.56 -11.66 7.35
N THR A 43 16.52 -10.92 6.77
CA THR A 43 17.77 -10.61 7.47
C THR A 43 17.50 -9.66 8.64
N GLU A 44 18.50 -9.43 9.48
CA GLU A 44 18.44 -8.40 10.52
C GLU A 44 18.15 -7.01 9.94
N ALA A 45 18.77 -6.66 8.82
CA ALA A 45 18.48 -5.42 8.09
C ALA A 45 17.02 -5.36 7.60
N GLY A 46 16.50 -6.50 7.10
CA GLY A 46 15.11 -6.61 6.67
C GLY A 46 14.12 -6.47 7.83
N GLN A 47 14.42 -7.04 8.99
CA GLN A 47 13.61 -6.87 10.20
C GLN A 47 13.60 -5.41 10.66
N ALA A 48 14.76 -4.74 10.66
CA ALA A 48 14.87 -3.31 10.98
C ALA A 48 14.06 -2.45 9.98
N ARG A 49 14.08 -2.81 8.67
CA ARG A 49 13.27 -2.12 7.65
C ARG A 49 11.78 -2.33 7.87
N ALA A 50 11.33 -3.53 8.23
CA ALA A 50 9.94 -3.80 8.56
C ALA A 50 9.44 -2.98 9.75
N LEU A 51 10.26 -2.84 10.80
CA LEU A 51 9.97 -1.96 11.94
C LEU A 51 9.91 -0.49 11.52
N THR A 52 10.84 -0.03 10.68
CA THR A 52 10.81 1.34 10.14
C THR A 52 9.56 1.59 9.30
N LEU A 53 9.10 0.62 8.50
CA LEU A 53 7.85 0.73 7.76
C LEU A 53 6.67 0.96 8.71
N SER A 54 6.58 0.18 9.77
CA SER A 54 5.54 0.34 10.80
C SER A 54 5.55 1.73 11.43
N GLN A 55 6.74 2.27 11.73
CA GLN A 55 6.88 3.63 12.28
C GLN A 55 6.44 4.72 11.28
N VAL A 56 6.83 4.59 10.01
CA VAL A 56 6.44 5.52 8.94
C VAL A 56 4.93 5.52 8.72
N LEU A 57 4.28 4.38 8.94
CA LEU A 57 2.85 4.20 8.75
C LEU A 57 2.02 4.34 10.03
N ALA A 58 2.62 4.74 11.17
CA ALA A 58 1.94 4.79 12.46
C ALA A 58 0.65 5.62 12.45
N ASP A 59 0.66 6.75 11.73
CA ASP A 59 -0.48 7.66 11.62
C ASP A 59 -1.26 7.50 10.30
N ALA A 60 -0.93 6.50 9.50
CA ALA A 60 -1.59 6.27 8.21
C ALA A 60 -3.00 5.67 8.34
N GLY A 61 -3.37 5.17 9.52
CA GLY A 61 -4.68 4.55 9.76
C GLY A 61 -4.85 3.22 9.01
N VAL A 62 -3.80 2.40 8.91
CA VAL A 62 -3.86 1.11 8.21
C VAL A 62 -4.95 0.22 8.78
N THR A 63 -5.89 -0.23 7.93
CA THR A 63 -7.02 -1.12 8.31
C THR A 63 -6.83 -2.53 7.78
N ARG A 64 -6.01 -2.72 6.76
CA ARG A 64 -5.78 -4.00 6.08
C ARG A 64 -4.31 -4.19 5.74
N VAL A 65 -3.75 -5.35 6.07
CA VAL A 65 -2.40 -5.73 5.65
C VAL A 65 -2.48 -7.01 4.83
N LEU A 66 -2.05 -6.94 3.57
CA LEU A 66 -2.08 -8.04 2.61
C LEU A 66 -0.65 -8.47 2.25
N SER A 67 -0.41 -9.77 2.20
CA SER A 67 0.89 -10.33 1.81
C SER A 67 0.73 -11.59 0.95
N THR A 68 1.81 -12.05 0.34
CA THR A 68 1.89 -13.43 -0.15
C THR A 68 2.16 -14.38 1.02
N PRO A 69 1.95 -15.71 0.90
CA PRO A 69 2.22 -16.66 1.98
C PRO A 69 3.73 -16.94 2.21
N LEU A 70 4.62 -16.10 1.70
CA LEU A 70 6.06 -16.24 1.89
C LEU A 70 6.53 -15.49 3.15
N ASN A 71 7.44 -16.09 3.92
CA ASN A 71 7.95 -15.53 5.17
C ASN A 71 8.36 -14.07 5.03
N ARG A 72 9.18 -13.76 4.04
CA ARG A 72 9.68 -12.40 3.79
C ARG A 72 8.60 -11.34 3.61
N THR A 73 7.46 -11.68 2.98
CA THR A 73 6.34 -10.72 2.81
C THR A 73 5.51 -10.59 4.08
N ARG A 74 5.22 -11.70 4.75
CA ARG A 74 4.50 -11.70 6.04
C ARG A 74 5.26 -10.94 7.10
N GLU A 75 6.55 -11.24 7.26
CA GLU A 75 7.43 -10.61 8.24
C GLU A 75 7.61 -9.11 7.99
N THR A 76 7.62 -8.68 6.72
CA THR A 76 7.65 -7.25 6.39
C THR A 76 6.37 -6.54 6.82
N GLY A 77 5.20 -7.14 6.63
CA GLY A 77 3.90 -6.54 6.97
C GLY A 77 3.54 -6.66 8.45
N ARG A 78 4.08 -7.66 9.15
CA ARG A 78 3.69 -8.00 10.53
C ARG A 78 3.81 -6.85 11.52
N PRO A 79 4.92 -6.09 11.63
CA PRO A 79 5.01 -5.00 12.60
C PRO A 79 3.95 -3.91 12.38
N THR A 80 3.59 -3.62 11.13
CA THR A 80 2.51 -2.67 10.82
C THR A 80 1.15 -3.24 11.22
N ALA A 81 0.90 -4.52 10.96
CA ALA A 81 -0.34 -5.18 11.35
C ALA A 81 -0.52 -5.19 12.88
N GLU A 82 0.53 -5.53 13.62
CA GLU A 82 0.54 -5.53 15.09
C GLU A 82 0.27 -4.12 15.64
N ALA A 83 0.94 -3.09 15.11
CA ALA A 83 0.74 -1.70 15.52
C ALA A 83 -0.68 -1.18 15.22
N ALA A 84 -1.28 -1.62 14.11
CA ALA A 84 -2.63 -1.27 13.71
C ALA A 84 -3.73 -2.13 14.37
N GLY A 85 -3.36 -3.17 15.12
CA GLY A 85 -4.33 -4.10 15.75
C GLY A 85 -5.08 -4.97 14.73
N VAL A 86 -4.48 -5.24 13.57
CA VAL A 86 -5.06 -6.09 12.51
C VAL A 86 -4.19 -7.32 12.25
N THR A 87 -4.70 -8.27 11.48
CA THR A 87 -3.93 -9.46 11.06
C THR A 87 -3.42 -9.31 9.64
N VAL A 88 -2.29 -9.95 9.34
CA VAL A 88 -1.82 -10.10 7.96
C VAL A 88 -2.69 -11.10 7.23
N THR A 89 -3.35 -10.68 6.15
CA THR A 89 -4.13 -11.56 5.27
C THR A 89 -3.22 -12.07 4.15
N GLU A 90 -3.08 -13.39 4.09
CA GLU A 90 -2.26 -14.05 3.07
C GLU A 90 -3.08 -14.31 1.81
N LEU A 91 -2.60 -13.81 0.68
CA LEU A 91 -3.20 -14.04 -0.64
C LEU A 91 -2.28 -14.95 -1.46
N SER A 92 -2.82 -16.07 -1.91
CA SER A 92 -2.05 -17.10 -2.60
C SER A 92 -1.60 -16.67 -3.99
N GLY A 93 -0.41 -17.09 -4.35
CA GLY A 93 0.00 -17.30 -5.72
C GLY A 93 0.83 -16.24 -6.40
N GLY A 94 1.44 -15.25 -5.74
CA GLY A 94 2.31 -14.28 -6.43
C GLY A 94 1.64 -13.54 -7.60
N ALA A 95 0.34 -13.69 -7.75
CA ALA A 95 -0.49 -13.09 -8.80
C ALA A 95 -0.99 -11.73 -8.34
N VAL A 96 -1.11 -10.80 -9.28
CA VAL A 96 -1.61 -9.44 -9.04
C VAL A 96 -3.11 -9.43 -8.71
N ALA A 97 -3.89 -10.26 -9.39
CA ALA A 97 -5.35 -10.26 -9.33
C ALA A 97 -5.94 -10.38 -7.90
N PRO A 98 -5.50 -11.30 -7.02
CA PRO A 98 -6.06 -11.40 -5.68
C PRO A 98 -5.91 -10.13 -4.84
N PHE A 99 -4.80 -9.39 -5.00
CA PHE A 99 -4.59 -8.11 -4.30
C PHE A 99 -5.56 -7.04 -4.81
N VAL A 100 -5.72 -6.94 -6.13
CA VAL A 100 -6.64 -5.98 -6.76
C VAL A 100 -8.09 -6.28 -6.38
N GLU A 101 -8.49 -7.55 -6.39
CA GLU A 101 -9.83 -7.99 -5.96
C GLU A 101 -10.10 -7.65 -4.50
N ALA A 102 -9.13 -7.91 -3.60
CA ALA A 102 -9.25 -7.57 -2.18
C ALA A 102 -9.41 -6.06 -1.95
N VAL A 103 -8.66 -5.23 -2.68
CA VAL A 103 -8.79 -3.76 -2.63
C VAL A 103 -10.17 -3.33 -3.14
N ARG A 104 -10.60 -3.81 -4.29
CA ARG A 104 -11.89 -3.44 -4.88
C ARG A 104 -13.10 -3.89 -4.05
N ALA A 105 -12.95 -4.98 -3.29
CA ALA A 105 -13.97 -5.47 -2.35
C ALA A 105 -13.98 -4.74 -1.01
N GLY A 106 -12.99 -3.88 -0.74
CA GLY A 106 -12.86 -3.12 0.50
C GLY A 106 -13.78 -1.90 0.55
N SER A 107 -13.85 -1.29 1.74
CA SER A 107 -14.59 -0.05 1.99
C SER A 107 -13.82 1.16 1.43
N PRO A 108 -14.51 2.25 1.02
CA PRO A 108 -13.87 3.50 0.64
C PRO A 108 -12.93 4.09 1.70
N GLU A 109 -13.15 3.79 2.97
CA GLU A 109 -12.33 4.25 4.08
C GLU A 109 -11.13 3.36 4.37
N ASP A 110 -11.02 2.20 3.70
CA ASP A 110 -9.93 1.27 3.96
C ASP A 110 -8.58 1.86 3.54
N VAL A 111 -7.59 1.62 4.39
CA VAL A 111 -6.19 1.89 4.13
C VAL A 111 -5.44 0.56 4.09
N PHE A 112 -5.00 0.18 2.90
CA PHE A 112 -4.31 -1.07 2.65
C PHE A 112 -2.80 -0.89 2.71
N LEU A 113 -2.11 -1.80 3.38
CA LEU A 113 -0.69 -2.09 3.14
C LEU A 113 -0.59 -3.40 2.37
N ILE A 114 -0.01 -3.36 1.19
CA ILE A 114 0.28 -4.54 0.36
C ILE A 114 1.78 -4.77 0.32
N VAL A 115 2.20 -5.96 0.74
CA VAL A 115 3.60 -6.38 0.67
C VAL A 115 3.77 -7.41 -0.46
N GLY A 116 4.41 -7.00 -1.54
CA GLY A 116 4.65 -7.79 -2.73
C GLY A 116 6.14 -8.10 -2.97
N HIS A 117 6.47 -8.29 -4.24
CA HIS A 117 7.81 -8.63 -4.75
C HIS A 117 8.25 -7.62 -5.82
N SER A 118 9.55 -7.62 -6.19
CA SER A 118 10.08 -6.74 -7.25
C SER A 118 9.28 -6.82 -8.56
N ASN A 119 8.79 -8.01 -8.90
CA ASN A 119 8.07 -8.28 -10.14
C ASN A 119 6.53 -8.12 -10.05
N THR A 120 6.00 -7.69 -8.91
CA THR A 120 4.53 -7.57 -8.71
C THR A 120 4.10 -6.19 -8.20
N VAL A 121 4.97 -5.43 -7.53
CA VAL A 121 4.64 -4.11 -6.98
C VAL A 121 4.19 -3.14 -8.07
N ASP A 122 4.93 -3.05 -9.17
CA ASP A 122 4.61 -2.24 -10.33
C ASP A 122 3.27 -2.65 -10.97
N LYS A 123 3.05 -3.94 -11.12
CA LYS A 123 1.83 -4.50 -11.72
C LYS A 123 0.59 -4.29 -10.84
N ILE A 124 0.74 -4.41 -9.51
CA ILE A 124 -0.35 -4.10 -8.57
C ILE A 124 -0.69 -2.61 -8.68
N ALA A 125 0.32 -1.73 -8.62
CA ALA A 125 0.11 -0.30 -8.76
C ALA A 125 -0.57 0.06 -10.09
N GLN A 126 -0.12 -0.52 -11.21
CA GLN A 126 -0.71 -0.34 -12.53
C GLN A 126 -2.17 -0.78 -12.59
N ALA A 127 -2.48 -1.96 -12.06
CA ALA A 127 -3.84 -2.50 -12.06
C ALA A 127 -4.81 -1.71 -11.14
N LEU A 128 -4.25 -0.92 -10.22
CA LEU A 128 -4.99 0.00 -9.33
C LEU A 128 -5.00 1.46 -9.85
N GLY A 129 -4.55 1.71 -11.09
CA GLY A 129 -4.68 3.01 -11.75
C GLY A 129 -3.40 3.85 -11.80
N ASP A 130 -2.23 3.30 -11.47
CA ASP A 130 -0.95 3.98 -11.73
C ASP A 130 -0.62 3.94 -13.24
N ALA A 131 -0.70 5.08 -13.91
CA ALA A 131 -0.42 5.18 -15.34
C ALA A 131 1.09 5.02 -15.68
N HIS A 132 1.97 5.21 -14.71
CA HIS A 132 3.42 5.18 -14.88
C HIS A 132 4.11 4.39 -13.77
N PRO A 133 3.86 3.08 -13.64
CA PRO A 133 4.43 2.27 -12.56
C PRO A 133 5.95 2.19 -12.68
N GLU A 134 6.63 2.26 -11.53
CA GLU A 134 8.09 2.13 -11.45
C GLU A 134 8.46 0.64 -11.32
N THR A 135 9.23 0.13 -12.27
CA THR A 135 9.77 -1.24 -12.19
C THR A 135 10.87 -1.31 -11.13
N LEU A 136 10.74 -2.24 -10.20
CA LEU A 136 11.73 -2.47 -9.15
C LEU A 136 12.73 -3.53 -9.57
N THR A 137 13.98 -3.30 -9.19
CA THR A 137 15.04 -4.30 -9.27
C THR A 137 15.10 -5.15 -7.99
N ASP A 138 15.94 -6.20 -8.00
CA ASP A 138 16.13 -7.03 -6.81
C ASP A 138 16.93 -6.35 -5.69
N CYS A 139 17.42 -5.13 -5.90
CA CYS A 139 18.09 -4.32 -4.88
C CYS A 139 17.21 -3.19 -4.34
N ASP A 140 16.01 -2.97 -4.88
CA ASP A 140 15.12 -1.89 -4.46
C ASP A 140 14.21 -2.36 -3.31
N TYR A 141 14.64 -2.14 -2.07
CA TYR A 141 13.87 -2.47 -0.87
C TYR A 141 13.23 -1.25 -0.19
N ASP A 142 13.67 -0.04 -0.53
CA ASP A 142 13.27 1.20 0.12
C ASP A 142 12.11 1.93 -0.57
N ARG A 143 11.52 1.37 -1.63
CA ARG A 143 10.46 2.00 -2.41
C ARG A 143 9.11 1.89 -1.72
N LEU A 144 8.39 3.01 -1.71
CA LEU A 144 7.04 3.15 -1.18
C LEU A 144 6.17 3.80 -2.25
N VAL A 145 5.09 3.14 -2.61
CA VAL A 145 4.08 3.67 -3.56
C VAL A 145 2.77 3.83 -2.81
N ILE A 146 2.21 5.03 -2.80
CA ILE A 146 0.91 5.33 -2.19
C ILE A 146 -0.04 5.71 -3.32
N LEU A 147 -1.17 4.99 -3.41
CA LEU A 147 -2.24 5.26 -4.34
C LEU A 147 -3.47 5.71 -3.56
N ARG A 148 -4.03 6.85 -3.93
CA ARG A 148 -5.37 7.26 -3.51
C ARG A 148 -6.32 7.03 -4.66
N LEU A 149 -7.23 6.06 -4.51
CA LEU A 149 -8.09 5.59 -5.59
C LEU A 149 -9.24 6.56 -5.85
N ASP A 150 -9.49 6.83 -7.14
CA ASP A 150 -10.61 7.64 -7.61
C ASP A 150 -11.22 6.93 -8.82
N GLY A 151 -12.17 6.04 -8.60
CA GLY A 151 -12.69 5.13 -9.61
C GLY A 151 -11.60 4.23 -10.18
N ASP A 152 -11.42 4.27 -11.50
CA ASP A 152 -10.39 3.47 -12.21
C ASP A 152 -9.01 4.16 -12.29
N GLN A 153 -8.87 5.34 -11.71
CA GLN A 153 -7.62 6.10 -11.66
C GLN A 153 -7.11 6.22 -10.24
N ALA A 154 -5.81 6.51 -10.10
CA ALA A 154 -5.20 6.77 -8.82
C ALA A 154 -4.37 8.07 -8.85
N ARG A 155 -4.41 8.80 -7.75
CA ARG A 155 -3.36 9.77 -7.46
C ARG A 155 -2.22 9.04 -6.79
N VAL A 156 -1.03 9.12 -7.40
CA VAL A 156 0.13 8.33 -6.97
C VAL A 156 1.19 9.23 -6.36
N VAL A 157 1.64 8.84 -5.17
CA VAL A 157 2.80 9.44 -4.51
C VAL A 157 3.87 8.36 -4.35
N ARG A 158 5.08 8.64 -4.76
CA ARG A 158 6.23 7.75 -4.60
C ARG A 158 7.19 8.33 -3.57
N GLY A 159 7.70 7.45 -2.72
CA GLY A 159 8.64 7.81 -1.68
C GLY A 159 9.63 6.69 -1.42
N ARG A 160 10.43 6.91 -0.39
CA ARG A 160 11.38 5.94 0.14
C ARG A 160 11.25 5.89 1.65
N TYR A 161 11.58 4.75 2.24
CA TYR A 161 11.57 4.56 3.69
C TYR A 161 12.77 3.73 4.15
N GLY A 162 13.19 3.99 5.36
CA GLY A 162 14.34 3.30 5.97
C GLY A 162 15.67 3.66 5.32
N VAL A 163 16.64 2.78 5.47
CA VAL A 163 17.96 2.97 4.89
C VAL A 163 17.90 2.89 3.37
N ALA A 164 18.51 3.86 2.68
CA ALA A 164 18.56 3.87 1.23
C ALA A 164 19.24 2.59 0.69
N THR A 165 18.64 1.98 -0.31
CA THR A 165 19.21 0.81 -0.96
C THR A 165 20.20 1.20 -2.05
N THR A 166 21.29 0.44 -2.16
CA THR A 166 22.24 0.60 -3.27
C THR A 166 21.63 0.00 -4.53
N PRO A 167 21.67 0.70 -5.67
CA PRO A 167 21.22 0.13 -6.93
C PRO A 167 21.92 -1.20 -7.24
N CYS A 168 21.20 -2.14 -7.84
CA CYS A 168 21.83 -3.34 -8.36
C CYS A 168 22.92 -2.99 -9.38
N PRO A 169 24.04 -3.70 -9.38
CA PRO A 169 24.95 -3.61 -10.50
C PRO A 169 24.20 -3.92 -11.80
N SER A 170 24.39 -3.11 -12.83
CA SER A 170 23.87 -3.44 -14.15
C SER A 170 24.41 -4.82 -14.55
N PRO A 171 23.60 -5.72 -15.14
CA PRO A 171 24.14 -6.95 -15.68
C PRO A 171 25.29 -6.58 -16.63
N ALA A 172 26.44 -7.21 -16.41
CA ALA A 172 27.56 -7.06 -17.30
C ALA A 172 27.11 -7.48 -18.70
N GLY A 173 27.11 -6.53 -19.65
CA GLY A 173 26.76 -6.74 -21.04
C GLY A 173 27.71 -7.71 -21.75
#